data_f459f5537567d640c769ef4ba110e0ce
#
_entry.id   f459f5537567d640c769ef4ba110e0ce
#
_cell.length_a   1.000
_cell.length_b   1.000
_cell.length_c   1.000
_cell.angle_alpha   90.00
_cell.angle_beta   90.00
_cell.angle_gamma   90.00
#
_symmetry.space_group_name_H-M   'P 1'
#
loop_
_entity.id
_entity.type
_entity.pdbx_description
1 polymer ?
#
loop_
_entity_poly.entity_id
_entity_poly.type
_entity_poly.pdbx_seq_one_letter_code
_entity_poly.pdbx_strand_id
1 'polypeptide(L)'
;MTRRLLLLLCLALPRLAAADPQLIQAVVGHPVVQELMGGCSLRCAFPWETAAILPGKPPVPVYTLDDNDADTAWTDAVVGAKLTFQFPKKLPKELNDTPFYGFDIADGNIKSDSIFKQYGRVKKVRLFYNGRAFADVALADTRRWQEVSFDDIMARQGDIFSMEVLEVYPGAKYPTAAITELILQGAH
;
A
#
# COMPACT_ATOMS: atom_id res chain seq x y z
N MET A 1 -66.80 1.52 -7.41
CA MET A 1 -65.40 1.90 -7.78
C MET A 1 -64.54 1.92 -6.50
N THR A 2 -63.84 0.80 -6.24
CA THR A 2 -63.05 0.60 -5.01
C THR A 2 -61.58 0.79 -5.34
N ARG A 3 -60.99 1.91 -4.89
CA ARG A 3 -59.55 2.19 -5.02
C ARG A 3 -58.78 1.32 -4.02
N ARG A 4 -57.99 0.36 -4.51
CA ARG A 4 -57.03 -0.39 -3.73
C ARG A 4 -55.76 0.49 -3.52
N LEU A 5 -55.51 0.86 -2.28
CA LEU A 5 -54.29 1.55 -1.84
C LEU A 5 -53.20 0.47 -1.75
N LEU A 6 -52.19 0.52 -2.62
CA LEU A 6 -51.00 -0.34 -2.56
C LEU A 6 -50.01 0.30 -1.58
N LEU A 7 -49.89 -0.27 -0.37
CA LEU A 7 -48.86 0.13 0.59
C LEU A 7 -47.54 -0.49 0.14
N LEU A 8 -46.61 0.31 -0.41
CA LEU A 8 -45.23 -0.08 -0.61
C LEU A 8 -44.49 -0.13 0.72
N LEU A 9 -44.28 -1.33 1.25
CA LEU A 9 -43.43 -1.57 2.41
C LEU A 9 -41.96 -1.47 1.97
N CYS A 10 -41.33 -0.31 2.16
CA CYS A 10 -39.86 -0.19 2.03
C CYS A 10 -39.18 -0.94 3.17
N LEU A 11 -38.79 -2.19 2.93
CA LEU A 11 -37.90 -2.94 3.80
C LEU A 11 -36.50 -2.28 3.76
N ALA A 12 -36.21 -1.46 4.77
CA ALA A 12 -34.86 -0.98 5.04
C ALA A 12 -33.98 -2.17 5.45
N LEU A 13 -33.22 -2.72 4.51
CA LEU A 13 -32.18 -3.70 4.84
C LEU A 13 -31.16 -3.04 5.77
N PRO A 14 -30.82 -3.68 6.90
CA PRO A 14 -29.75 -3.16 7.75
C PRO A 14 -28.46 -3.11 6.93
N ARG A 15 -27.87 -1.92 6.78
CA ARG A 15 -26.50 -1.79 6.30
C ARG A 15 -25.62 -2.51 7.31
N LEU A 16 -25.03 -3.64 6.92
CA LEU A 16 -23.89 -4.21 7.66
C LEU A 16 -22.85 -3.09 7.76
N ALA A 17 -22.64 -2.59 8.97
CA ALA A 17 -21.55 -1.69 9.24
C ALA A 17 -20.25 -2.43 8.86
N ALA A 18 -19.48 -1.87 7.94
CA ALA A 18 -18.15 -2.37 7.68
C ALA A 18 -17.37 -2.29 8.99
N ALA A 19 -16.74 -3.38 9.40
CA ALA A 19 -15.87 -3.35 10.58
C ALA A 19 -14.79 -2.27 10.36
N ASP A 20 -14.46 -1.53 11.43
CA ASP A 20 -13.38 -0.56 11.38
C ASP A 20 -12.07 -1.27 11.01
N PRO A 21 -11.20 -0.64 10.19
CA PRO A 21 -9.92 -1.23 9.82
C PRO A 21 -9.07 -1.53 11.06
N GLN A 22 -8.44 -2.72 11.10
CA GLN A 22 -7.52 -3.09 12.17
C GLN A 22 -6.33 -2.13 12.20
N LEU A 23 -5.90 -1.69 13.39
CA LEU A 23 -4.67 -0.92 13.53
C LEU A 23 -3.47 -1.86 13.63
N ILE A 24 -2.52 -1.73 12.71
CA ILE A 24 -1.26 -2.45 12.67
C ILE A 24 -0.13 -1.46 12.96
N GLN A 25 0.79 -1.84 13.85
CA GLN A 25 2.02 -1.10 14.09
C GLN A 25 3.15 -1.77 13.32
N ALA A 26 3.81 -1.04 12.41
CA ALA A 26 4.96 -1.56 11.70
C ALA A 26 6.13 -1.86 12.68
N VAL A 27 6.83 -2.95 12.43
CA VAL A 27 8.02 -3.35 13.21
C VAL A 27 9.25 -2.75 12.57
N VAL A 28 10.02 -1.98 13.36
CA VAL A 28 11.27 -1.39 12.88
C VAL A 28 12.34 -2.47 12.79
N GLY A 29 12.75 -2.78 11.58
CA GLY A 29 13.76 -3.79 11.25
C GLY A 29 15.21 -3.26 11.27
N HIS A 30 16.05 -3.80 10.40
CA HIS A 30 17.47 -3.46 10.29
C HIS A 30 17.68 -2.14 9.53
N PRO A 31 18.86 -1.51 9.63
CA PRO A 31 19.21 -0.34 8.83
C PRO A 31 19.13 -0.67 7.33
N VAL A 32 18.60 0.28 6.55
CA VAL A 32 18.72 0.18 5.10
C VAL A 32 20.18 0.45 4.75
N VAL A 33 20.89 -0.59 4.37
CA VAL A 33 22.25 -0.53 3.83
C VAL A 33 22.18 -0.45 2.31
N GLN A 34 23.26 -0.02 1.67
CA GLN A 34 23.33 0.15 0.22
C GLN A 34 23.08 -1.15 -0.58
N GLU A 35 23.26 -2.31 0.03
CA GLU A 35 22.81 -3.59 -0.51
C GLU A 35 21.37 -3.81 -0.03
N LEU A 36 20.43 -3.36 -0.85
CA LEU A 36 19.02 -3.69 -0.70
C LEU A 36 18.88 -5.20 -0.81
N MET A 37 18.16 -5.81 0.11
CA MET A 37 18.14 -7.27 0.29
C MET A 37 17.73 -7.97 -1.00
N GLY A 38 18.68 -8.68 -1.61
CA GLY A 38 18.44 -9.58 -2.73
C GLY A 38 17.62 -10.81 -2.34
N GLY A 39 16.45 -10.62 -1.75
CA GLY A 39 15.45 -11.66 -1.54
C GLY A 39 14.49 -11.69 -2.72
N CYS A 40 14.02 -12.88 -3.09
CA CYS A 40 12.95 -13.01 -4.05
C CYS A 40 11.66 -12.52 -3.39
N SER A 41 11.28 -11.28 -3.68
CA SER A 41 9.97 -10.75 -3.30
C SER A 41 8.88 -11.47 -4.11
N LEU A 42 7.63 -11.24 -3.74
CA LEU A 42 6.47 -11.71 -4.50
C LEU A 42 6.58 -11.34 -6.00
N ARG A 43 7.31 -10.25 -6.34
CA ARG A 43 7.58 -9.81 -7.73
C ARG A 43 8.31 -10.84 -8.59
N CYS A 44 9.15 -11.70 -8.02
CA CYS A 44 9.79 -12.76 -8.78
C CYS A 44 8.77 -13.74 -9.38
N ALA A 45 7.68 -13.98 -8.64
CA ALA A 45 6.59 -14.83 -9.07
C ALA A 45 5.48 -14.04 -9.80
N PHE A 46 5.29 -12.77 -9.43
CA PHE A 46 4.18 -11.92 -9.90
C PHE A 46 4.70 -10.55 -10.36
N PRO A 47 4.90 -10.34 -11.65
CA PRO A 47 5.18 -9.01 -12.18
C PRO A 47 3.91 -8.13 -12.10
N TRP A 48 3.64 -7.53 -10.94
CA TRP A 48 2.53 -6.59 -10.79
C TRP A 48 2.84 -5.23 -11.41
N GLU A 49 1.77 -4.51 -11.73
CA GLU A 49 1.86 -3.12 -12.17
C GLU A 49 1.64 -2.21 -10.98
N THR A 50 2.59 -1.28 -10.73
CA THR A 50 2.51 -0.29 -9.68
C THR A 50 2.13 1.06 -10.27
N ALA A 51 1.11 1.70 -9.69
CA ALA A 51 0.71 3.05 -10.06
C ALA A 51 0.39 3.91 -8.83
N ALA A 52 0.71 5.20 -8.91
CA ALA A 52 0.28 6.21 -7.95
C ALA A 52 -0.94 6.95 -8.47
N ILE A 53 -1.92 7.17 -7.60
CA ILE A 53 -3.09 8.01 -7.84
C ILE A 53 -3.00 9.17 -6.86
N LEU A 54 -2.70 10.36 -7.38
CA LEU A 54 -2.71 11.58 -6.58
C LEU A 54 -4.13 12.16 -6.54
N PRO A 55 -4.51 12.90 -5.48
CA PRO A 55 -5.82 13.53 -5.39
C PRO A 55 -6.14 14.37 -6.63
N GLY A 56 -7.26 14.04 -7.31
CA GLY A 56 -7.72 14.73 -8.49
C GLY A 56 -6.90 14.51 -9.77
N LYS A 57 -5.96 13.54 -9.79
CA LYS A 57 -5.14 13.22 -10.97
C LYS A 57 -5.39 11.79 -11.45
N PRO A 58 -5.16 11.50 -12.74
CA PRO A 58 -5.19 10.13 -13.24
C PRO A 58 -4.03 9.30 -12.65
N PRO A 59 -4.14 7.94 -12.68
CA PRO A 59 -3.05 7.05 -12.28
C PRO A 59 -1.78 7.30 -13.11
N VAL A 60 -0.62 7.27 -12.46
CA VAL A 60 0.71 7.38 -13.07
C VAL A 60 1.54 6.16 -12.68
N PRO A 61 2.17 5.45 -13.62
CA PRO A 61 3.06 4.33 -13.30
C PRO A 61 4.20 4.75 -12.36
N VAL A 62 4.55 3.88 -11.41
CA VAL A 62 5.67 4.08 -10.49
C VAL A 62 6.62 2.90 -10.63
N TYR A 63 7.86 3.16 -10.99
CA TYR A 63 8.87 2.15 -11.26
C TYR A 63 9.98 2.10 -10.21
N THR A 64 9.97 3.05 -9.25
CA THR A 64 11.04 3.24 -8.27
C THR A 64 10.76 2.63 -6.90
N LEU A 65 9.69 1.85 -6.76
CA LEU A 65 9.30 1.30 -5.44
C LEU A 65 9.76 -0.14 -5.21
N ASP A 66 10.32 -0.79 -6.22
CA ASP A 66 10.81 -2.17 -6.14
C ASP A 66 11.88 -2.34 -7.23
N ASP A 67 12.77 -1.34 -7.35
CA ASP A 67 13.87 -1.35 -8.33
C ASP A 67 15.20 -1.75 -7.69
N ASN A 68 15.21 -1.97 -6.38
CA ASN A 68 16.38 -2.33 -5.58
C ASN A 68 17.48 -1.26 -5.65
N ASP A 69 17.11 0.01 -5.76
CA ASP A 69 18.03 1.15 -5.85
C ASP A 69 17.72 2.19 -4.74
N ALA A 70 18.59 2.23 -3.72
CA ALA A 70 18.46 3.18 -2.61
C ALA A 70 18.63 4.65 -3.03
N ASP A 71 19.09 4.92 -4.24
CA ASP A 71 19.27 6.28 -4.77
C ASP A 71 18.00 6.83 -5.43
N THR A 72 17.03 5.98 -5.72
CA THR A 72 15.73 6.36 -6.26
C THR A 72 14.66 6.45 -5.18
N ALA A 73 13.61 7.20 -5.41
CA ALA A 73 12.45 7.25 -4.53
C ALA A 73 11.23 7.83 -5.27
N TRP A 74 10.06 7.34 -4.95
CA TRP A 74 8.82 8.03 -5.28
C TRP A 74 8.61 9.20 -4.31
N THR A 75 8.53 10.44 -4.80
CA THR A 75 8.58 11.67 -3.98
C THR A 75 7.27 12.46 -3.95
N ASP A 76 6.19 11.91 -4.50
CA ASP A 76 4.90 12.62 -4.63
C ASP A 76 3.86 12.19 -3.59
N ALA A 77 4.28 11.52 -2.49
CA ALA A 77 3.37 11.07 -1.45
C ALA A 77 2.79 12.27 -0.69
N VAL A 78 1.48 12.48 -0.82
CA VAL A 78 0.69 13.46 -0.07
C VAL A 78 -0.49 12.77 0.60
N VAL A 79 -1.10 13.39 1.59
CA VAL A 79 -2.34 12.87 2.20
C VAL A 79 -3.41 12.68 1.11
N GLY A 80 -4.02 11.50 1.08
CA GLY A 80 -4.97 11.08 0.05
C GLY A 80 -4.34 10.52 -1.23
N ALA A 81 -2.99 10.52 -1.37
CA ALA A 81 -2.33 9.77 -2.43
C ALA A 81 -2.50 8.27 -2.20
N LYS A 82 -2.71 7.52 -3.27
CA LYS A 82 -2.90 6.07 -3.23
C LYS A 82 -1.89 5.36 -4.12
N LEU A 83 -1.15 4.42 -3.57
CA LEU A 83 -0.37 3.44 -4.34
C LEU A 83 -1.24 2.21 -4.61
N THR A 84 -1.21 1.72 -5.84
CA THR A 84 -1.94 0.54 -6.27
C THR A 84 -0.98 -0.48 -6.86
N PHE A 85 -1.14 -1.73 -6.48
CA PHE A 85 -0.38 -2.88 -6.97
C PHE A 85 -1.39 -3.84 -7.60
N GLN A 86 -1.41 -3.89 -8.93
CA GLN A 86 -2.29 -4.78 -9.66
C GLN A 86 -1.58 -6.09 -9.97
N PHE A 87 -2.10 -7.20 -9.45
CA PHE A 87 -1.63 -8.53 -9.80
C PHE A 87 -1.92 -8.83 -11.27
N PRO A 88 -1.06 -9.61 -11.96
CA PRO A 88 -1.26 -9.91 -13.38
C PRO A 88 -2.62 -10.53 -13.65
N LYS A 89 -3.25 -10.13 -14.76
CA LYS A 89 -4.55 -10.67 -15.21
C LYS A 89 -4.44 -12.10 -15.77
N LYS A 90 -3.23 -12.57 -16.01
CA LYS A 90 -2.94 -13.94 -16.48
C LYS A 90 -1.75 -14.45 -15.69
N LEU A 91 -1.96 -15.47 -14.89
CA LEU A 91 -0.94 -16.17 -14.13
C LEU A 91 -0.90 -17.64 -14.55
N PRO A 92 0.25 -18.29 -14.47
CA PRO A 92 0.32 -19.75 -14.44
C PRO A 92 -0.61 -20.28 -13.34
N LYS A 93 -1.24 -21.42 -13.60
CA LYS A 93 -2.28 -21.98 -12.73
C LYS A 93 -1.73 -22.26 -11.31
N GLU A 94 -0.45 -22.59 -11.25
CA GLU A 94 0.31 -22.89 -10.02
C GLU A 94 0.54 -21.67 -9.12
N LEU A 95 0.46 -20.47 -9.69
CA LEU A 95 0.66 -19.20 -8.98
C LEU A 95 -0.66 -18.51 -8.61
N ASN A 96 -1.78 -19.08 -8.95
CA ASN A 96 -3.08 -18.60 -8.50
C ASN A 96 -3.30 -19.01 -7.04
N ASP A 97 -3.93 -18.16 -6.23
CA ASP A 97 -4.08 -18.35 -4.78
C ASP A 97 -2.75 -18.34 -3.99
N THR A 98 -1.86 -17.42 -4.32
CA THR A 98 -0.60 -17.22 -3.57
C THR A 98 -0.87 -16.44 -2.28
N PRO A 99 -0.39 -16.93 -1.12
CA PRO A 99 -0.48 -16.17 0.14
C PRO A 99 0.28 -14.85 0.05
N PHE A 100 -0.41 -13.76 0.33
CA PHE A 100 0.12 -12.42 0.49
C PHE A 100 -0.14 -11.98 1.93
N TYR A 101 0.91 -11.69 2.71
CA TYR A 101 0.80 -11.51 4.15
C TYR A 101 1.49 -10.25 4.68
N GLY A 102 2.03 -9.41 3.82
CA GLY A 102 2.69 -8.21 4.29
C GLY A 102 3.49 -7.46 3.25
N PHE A 103 4.24 -6.50 3.71
CA PHE A 103 5.24 -5.78 2.92
C PHE A 103 6.34 -5.21 3.81
N ASP A 104 7.51 -5.00 3.22
CA ASP A 104 8.60 -4.24 3.79
C ASP A 104 8.65 -2.87 3.13
N ILE A 105 8.89 -1.82 3.91
CA ILE A 105 8.97 -0.46 3.41
C ILE A 105 10.22 0.26 3.92
N ALA A 106 10.96 0.88 3.00
CA ALA A 106 11.98 1.89 3.27
C ALA A 106 11.35 3.28 3.06
N ASP A 107 10.75 3.80 4.14
CA ASP A 107 10.00 5.06 4.11
C ASP A 107 10.95 6.27 4.14
N GLY A 108 10.60 7.30 3.37
CA GLY A 108 11.43 8.48 3.16
C GLY A 108 12.38 8.35 1.95
N ASN A 109 13.06 9.43 1.60
CA ASN A 109 14.18 9.37 0.66
C ASN A 109 15.46 9.04 1.43
N ILE A 110 15.88 7.78 1.40
CA ILE A 110 16.97 7.24 2.24
C ILE A 110 18.36 7.45 1.67
N LYS A 111 18.51 8.07 0.49
CA LYS A 111 19.78 8.32 -0.20
C LYS A 111 20.87 8.89 0.71
N SER A 112 20.50 9.81 1.61
CA SER A 112 21.38 10.35 2.66
C SER A 112 20.59 10.91 3.84
N ASP A 113 21.24 11.09 5.01
CA ASP A 113 20.62 11.73 6.18
C ASP A 113 20.08 13.13 5.88
N SER A 114 20.83 13.89 5.06
CA SER A 114 20.44 15.24 4.66
C SER A 114 19.17 15.21 3.80
N ILE A 115 19.10 14.33 2.80
CA ILE A 115 17.95 14.21 1.89
C ILE A 115 16.75 13.65 2.65
N PHE A 116 16.93 12.64 3.50
CA PHE A 116 15.87 12.09 4.33
C PHE A 116 15.14 13.18 5.13
N LYS A 117 15.87 14.11 5.73
CA LYS A 117 15.30 15.21 6.50
C LYS A 117 14.59 16.26 5.64
N GLN A 118 14.92 16.37 4.36
CA GLN A 118 14.33 17.37 3.45
C GLN A 118 12.93 16.98 2.97
N TYR A 119 12.71 15.70 2.67
CA TYR A 119 11.39 15.18 2.30
C TYR A 119 10.55 14.82 3.52
N GLY A 120 9.24 14.79 3.37
CA GLY A 120 8.36 14.15 4.33
C GLY A 120 8.52 12.63 4.31
N ARG A 121 7.98 11.97 5.30
CA ARG A 121 7.88 10.50 5.40
C ARG A 121 6.43 10.15 5.64
N VAL A 122 6.02 8.99 5.19
CA VAL A 122 4.66 8.51 5.44
C VAL A 122 4.54 8.11 6.91
N LYS A 123 3.51 8.61 7.60
CA LYS A 123 3.29 8.31 9.02
C LYS A 123 2.20 7.26 9.23
N LYS A 124 1.17 7.32 8.38
CA LYS A 124 0.05 6.39 8.47
C LYS A 124 -0.53 6.11 7.10
N VAL A 125 -0.84 4.86 6.83
CA VAL A 125 -1.53 4.44 5.60
C VAL A 125 -2.75 3.60 5.92
N ARG A 126 -3.73 3.59 5.02
CA ARG A 126 -4.84 2.64 4.99
C ARG A 126 -4.65 1.63 3.88
N LEU A 127 -4.79 0.37 4.22
CA LEU A 127 -4.66 -0.75 3.30
C LEU A 127 -6.01 -1.18 2.77
N PHE A 128 -6.03 -1.48 1.48
CA PHE A 128 -7.21 -1.98 0.78
C PHE A 128 -6.87 -3.23 -0.02
N TYR A 129 -7.80 -4.16 -0.07
CA TYR A 129 -7.75 -5.28 -0.99
C TYR A 129 -9.04 -5.31 -1.82
N ASN A 130 -8.91 -5.25 -3.14
CA ASN A 130 -10.04 -5.13 -4.08
C ASN A 130 -11.01 -4.00 -3.70
N GLY A 131 -10.45 -2.85 -3.28
CA GLY A 131 -11.21 -1.66 -2.90
C GLY A 131 -11.83 -1.69 -1.49
N ARG A 132 -11.70 -2.80 -0.75
CA ARG A 132 -12.18 -2.91 0.63
C ARG A 132 -11.06 -2.60 1.61
N ALA A 133 -11.26 -1.62 2.48
CA ALA A 133 -10.32 -1.31 3.56
C ALA A 133 -10.29 -2.46 4.57
N PHE A 134 -9.09 -2.84 5.04
CA PHE A 134 -8.94 -3.90 6.04
C PHE A 134 -8.01 -3.54 7.20
N ALA A 135 -7.03 -2.64 6.98
CA ALA A 135 -6.11 -2.23 8.04
C ALA A 135 -5.67 -0.77 7.90
N ASP A 136 -5.35 -0.15 9.01
CA ASP A 136 -4.59 1.10 9.11
C ASP A 136 -3.20 0.74 9.67
N VAL A 137 -2.12 1.21 9.03
CA VAL A 137 -0.75 0.94 9.44
C VAL A 137 -0.09 2.22 9.90
N ALA A 138 0.52 2.20 11.09
CA ALA A 138 1.35 3.27 11.60
C ALA A 138 2.83 2.95 11.35
N LEU A 139 3.54 3.88 10.71
CA LEU A 139 4.97 3.79 10.41
C LEU A 139 5.76 4.70 11.36
N ALA A 140 6.99 4.29 11.69
CA ALA A 140 7.91 5.09 12.50
C ALA A 140 8.70 6.07 11.62
N ASP A 141 9.09 7.23 12.19
CA ASP A 141 9.97 8.19 11.53
C ASP A 141 11.44 7.73 11.62
N THR A 142 11.85 6.86 10.71
CA THR A 142 13.17 6.22 10.74
C THR A 142 13.67 5.86 9.34
N ARG A 143 15.01 5.87 9.16
CA ARG A 143 15.72 5.38 7.96
C ARG A 143 15.98 3.87 8.01
N ARG A 144 15.14 3.12 8.68
CA ARG A 144 15.24 1.67 8.79
C ARG A 144 14.13 1.01 7.99
N TRP A 145 14.36 -0.21 7.56
CA TRP A 145 13.27 -1.05 7.08
C TRP A 145 12.19 -1.18 8.13
N GLN A 146 10.95 -1.20 7.69
CA GLN A 146 9.81 -1.43 8.54
C GLN A 146 8.98 -2.56 7.94
N GLU A 147 8.79 -3.60 8.72
CA GLU A 147 7.97 -4.75 8.39
C GLU A 147 6.52 -4.50 8.76
N VAL A 148 5.62 -4.80 7.85
CA VAL A 148 4.16 -4.77 8.06
C VAL A 148 3.61 -6.15 7.73
N SER A 149 3.05 -6.82 8.73
CA SER A 149 2.44 -8.14 8.57
C SER A 149 0.95 -8.10 8.90
N PHE A 150 0.17 -8.87 8.17
CA PHE A 150 -1.27 -9.06 8.37
C PHE A 150 -1.65 -10.52 8.07
N ASP A 151 -2.91 -10.88 8.37
CA ASP A 151 -3.41 -12.22 8.07
C ASP A 151 -3.34 -12.53 6.58
N ASP A 152 -3.04 -13.77 6.22
CA ASP A 152 -2.86 -14.22 4.85
C ASP A 152 -4.06 -13.86 3.97
N ILE A 153 -3.78 -13.16 2.88
CA ILE A 153 -4.73 -12.89 1.80
C ILE A 153 -4.34 -13.76 0.61
N MET A 154 -5.24 -14.62 0.14
CA MET A 154 -4.99 -15.44 -1.03
C MET A 154 -5.09 -14.58 -2.29
N ALA A 155 -3.94 -14.12 -2.79
CA ALA A 155 -3.87 -13.24 -3.96
C ALA A 155 -4.17 -14.02 -5.23
N ARG A 156 -5.01 -13.43 -6.09
CA ARG A 156 -5.47 -14.00 -7.36
C ARG A 156 -5.15 -13.10 -8.53
N GLN A 157 -5.17 -13.68 -9.70
CA GLN A 157 -4.99 -12.91 -10.94
C GLN A 157 -5.98 -11.74 -11.02
N GLY A 158 -5.44 -10.57 -11.32
CA GLY A 158 -6.23 -9.35 -11.49
C GLY A 158 -6.65 -8.65 -10.21
N ASP A 159 -6.34 -9.22 -9.02
CA ASP A 159 -6.60 -8.56 -7.74
C ASP A 159 -5.77 -7.28 -7.61
N ILE A 160 -6.25 -6.37 -6.77
CA ILE A 160 -5.61 -5.08 -6.51
C ILE A 160 -5.38 -4.92 -5.02
N PHE A 161 -4.12 -4.84 -4.62
CA PHE A 161 -3.72 -4.30 -3.33
C PHE A 161 -3.49 -2.80 -3.46
N SER A 162 -3.88 -2.01 -2.46
CA SER A 162 -3.58 -0.57 -2.45
C SER A 162 -3.36 -0.04 -1.05
N MET A 163 -2.56 1.02 -0.96
CA MET A 163 -2.37 1.79 0.25
C MET A 163 -2.64 3.28 -0.01
N GLU A 164 -3.38 3.90 0.89
CA GLU A 164 -3.70 5.33 0.87
C GLU A 164 -2.99 6.04 2.00
N VAL A 165 -2.29 7.12 1.70
CA VAL A 165 -1.59 7.94 2.69
C VAL A 165 -2.60 8.72 3.51
N LEU A 166 -2.66 8.47 4.82
CA LEU A 166 -3.54 9.17 5.77
C LEU A 166 -2.83 10.29 6.51
N GLU A 167 -1.56 10.10 6.87
CA GLU A 167 -0.76 11.07 7.61
C GLU A 167 0.70 11.03 7.13
N VAL A 168 1.40 12.17 7.26
CA VAL A 168 2.82 12.30 6.93
C VAL A 168 3.59 13.00 8.06
N TYR A 169 4.83 12.61 8.27
CA TYR A 169 5.81 13.40 9.02
C TYR A 169 6.32 14.50 8.10
N PRO A 170 6.36 15.76 8.53
CA PRO A 170 6.79 16.85 7.66
C PRO A 170 8.28 16.78 7.34
N GLY A 171 8.64 17.10 6.11
CA GLY A 171 10.00 17.37 5.67
C GLY A 171 10.42 18.81 5.95
N ALA A 172 11.73 19.05 6.04
CA ALA A 172 12.25 20.40 6.27
C ALA A 172 12.19 21.31 5.03
N LYS A 173 12.09 20.73 3.83
CA LYS A 173 12.18 21.48 2.58
C LYS A 173 11.02 21.21 1.62
N TYR A 174 10.64 19.96 1.44
CA TYR A 174 9.62 19.55 0.47
C TYR A 174 8.29 19.24 1.17
N PRO A 175 7.15 19.67 0.59
CA PRO A 175 5.83 19.46 1.19
C PRO A 175 5.32 18.02 1.00
N THR A 176 6.00 17.23 0.18
CA THR A 176 5.63 15.85 -0.13
C THR A 176 6.47 14.87 0.66
N ALA A 177 5.92 13.71 0.96
CA ALA A 177 6.68 12.59 1.50
C ALA A 177 7.27 11.75 0.36
N ALA A 178 8.30 10.98 0.70
CA ALA A 178 8.94 10.05 -0.21
C ALA A 178 8.82 8.62 0.32
N ILE A 179 8.91 7.64 -0.58
CA ILE A 179 9.10 6.23 -0.28
C ILE A 179 10.21 5.75 -1.23
N THR A 180 11.29 5.18 -0.68
CA THR A 180 12.37 4.64 -1.49
C THR A 180 12.03 3.25 -2.02
N GLU A 181 11.62 2.34 -1.13
CA GLU A 181 11.32 0.96 -1.51
C GLU A 181 10.04 0.47 -0.84
N LEU A 182 9.32 -0.41 -1.52
CA LEU A 182 8.19 -1.13 -0.98
C LEU A 182 8.13 -2.53 -1.61
N ILE A 183 8.38 -3.55 -0.81
CA ILE A 183 8.52 -4.94 -1.24
C ILE A 183 7.36 -5.75 -0.67
N LEU A 184 6.47 -6.24 -1.54
CA LEU A 184 5.35 -7.08 -1.11
C LEU A 184 5.85 -8.48 -0.71
N GLN A 185 5.34 -9.00 0.42
CA GLN A 185 5.73 -10.28 1.02
C GLN A 185 4.65 -11.34 0.80
N GLY A 186 5.05 -12.51 0.32
CA GLY A 186 4.17 -13.65 0.08
C GLY A 186 4.94 -14.94 -0.07
N ALA A 187 4.24 -16.08 -0.02
CA ALA A 187 4.82 -17.39 -0.25
C ALA A 187 4.55 -17.85 -1.69
N HIS A 188 5.52 -18.50 -2.31
CA HIS A 188 5.44 -19.12 -3.64
C HIS A 188 6.19 -20.45 -3.64
#